data_bd4f1ce5536b9731a21265921a85e09f
#
_entry.id   bd4f1ce5536b9731a21265921a85e09f
#
_cell.length_a   1.000
_cell.length_b   1.000
_cell.length_c   1.000
_cell.angle_alpha   90.00
_cell.angle_beta   90.00
_cell.angle_gamma   90.00
#
_symmetry.space_group_name_H-M   'P 1'
#
loop_
_entity.id
_entity.type
_entity.pdbx_description
1 polymer ?
#
loop_
_entity_poly.entity_id
_entity_poly.type
_entity_poly.pdbx_seq_one_letter_code
_entity_poly.pdbx_strand_id
1 'polypeptide(L)'
;MDVTDLRVALVSGNYDMVRDGPTQALNRLVGHVLDSGGAVRIFAPTVKNPQVDAVGEVISLPSVAIPGRSEYRIPLGLFGEAKEKFEEFRPNLVHVASPDRASRQAVDWARKNGVPVLASVHTRFETYPRYYKLGFLEPAVEAWLRAMYRKASALVAPSEGMVDVLKTQRMHEDIGIWTRGIDRSIFHPGARDMAWRREQGIADDEVVISFLGRLVMEKGLDIFADTIIELRKRQVPHRVMVIGDGPARGWFEKALPGGIFVGLQAGKDLGRAVASADIFLNPSVTETFGNVTLEAMACGLPVVAAGATGAASLVTNGETGRLVPPGKPDVFAPACAEALAPYCTDD
;
A
#
# COMPACT_ATOMS: atom_id res chain seq x y z
N MET A 1 -18.40 0.40 -25.32
CA MET A 1 -19.20 0.15 -24.10
C MET A 1 -19.09 1.43 -23.28
N ASP A 2 -20.18 2.10 -23.02
CA ASP A 2 -20.22 3.28 -22.16
C ASP A 2 -20.15 2.84 -20.70
N VAL A 3 -19.73 3.74 -19.80
CA VAL A 3 -19.68 3.44 -18.36
C VAL A 3 -21.07 3.12 -17.81
N THR A 4 -22.10 3.75 -18.33
CA THR A 4 -23.52 3.50 -18.00
C THR A 4 -23.98 2.08 -18.32
N ASP A 5 -23.31 1.38 -19.23
CA ASP A 5 -23.61 -0.01 -19.59
C ASP A 5 -22.88 -1.02 -18.67
N LEU A 6 -21.91 -0.55 -17.86
CA LEU A 6 -21.11 -1.43 -17.04
C LEU A 6 -21.89 -2.00 -15.85
N ARG A 7 -21.81 -3.31 -15.70
CA ARG A 7 -22.21 -4.04 -14.49
C ARG A 7 -20.98 -4.83 -14.00
N VAL A 8 -20.27 -4.25 -13.04
CA VAL A 8 -18.99 -4.80 -12.55
C VAL A 8 -19.23 -5.64 -11.29
N ALA A 9 -18.88 -6.92 -11.36
CA ALA A 9 -18.74 -7.73 -10.14
C ALA A 9 -17.29 -7.62 -9.66
N LEU A 10 -17.06 -6.87 -8.59
CA LEU A 10 -15.76 -6.73 -7.94
C LEU A 10 -15.60 -7.80 -6.86
N VAL A 11 -14.59 -8.68 -6.99
CA VAL A 11 -14.25 -9.69 -5.99
C VAL A 11 -12.93 -9.32 -5.32
N SER A 12 -12.93 -9.14 -4.00
CA SER A 12 -11.75 -8.71 -3.25
C SER A 12 -11.63 -9.44 -1.91
N GLY A 13 -10.42 -9.77 -1.50
CA GLY A 13 -10.12 -10.34 -0.18
C GLY A 13 -10.14 -9.32 0.96
N ASN A 14 -10.07 -8.02 0.64
CA ASN A 14 -10.25 -6.90 1.57
C ASN A 14 -10.87 -5.73 0.80
N TYR A 15 -11.97 -5.17 1.32
CA TYR A 15 -12.62 -4.01 0.73
C TYR A 15 -12.92 -2.90 1.75
N ASP A 16 -13.29 -3.28 2.97
CA ASP A 16 -13.65 -2.35 4.06
C ASP A 16 -12.99 -2.71 5.40
N MET A 17 -12.47 -3.93 5.54
CA MET A 17 -11.96 -4.45 6.82
C MET A 17 -10.76 -3.66 7.35
N VAL A 18 -9.77 -3.43 6.49
CA VAL A 18 -8.51 -2.74 6.85
C VAL A 18 -8.25 -1.60 5.89
N ARG A 19 -7.93 -0.45 6.43
CA ARG A 19 -7.56 0.73 5.65
C ARG A 19 -6.14 0.58 5.10
N ASP A 20 -6.03 0.26 3.82
CA ASP A 20 -4.78 0.16 3.09
C ASP A 20 -4.88 0.82 1.71
N GLY A 21 -3.76 0.91 0.99
CA GLY A 21 -3.73 1.53 -0.33
C GLY A 21 -4.64 0.87 -1.37
N PRO A 22 -4.66 -0.47 -1.48
CA PRO A 22 -5.58 -1.20 -2.34
C PRO A 22 -7.04 -0.89 -2.06
N THR A 23 -7.46 -0.96 -0.79
CA THR A 23 -8.83 -0.68 -0.36
C THR A 23 -9.29 0.71 -0.76
N GLN A 24 -8.46 1.73 -0.51
CA GLN A 24 -8.75 3.11 -0.89
C GLN A 24 -8.88 3.27 -2.41
N ALA A 25 -8.01 2.63 -3.20
CA ALA A 25 -8.06 2.69 -4.65
C ALA A 25 -9.31 2.02 -5.22
N LEU A 26 -9.70 0.86 -4.67
CA LEU A 26 -10.90 0.14 -5.07
C LEU A 26 -12.17 0.96 -4.74
N ASN A 27 -12.25 1.54 -3.54
CA ASN A 27 -13.40 2.38 -3.17
C ASN A 27 -13.54 3.61 -4.07
N ARG A 28 -12.42 4.27 -4.44
CA ARG A 28 -12.43 5.40 -5.40
C ARG A 28 -12.90 4.94 -6.79
N LEU A 29 -12.41 3.79 -7.27
CA LEU A 29 -12.85 3.24 -8.55
C LEU A 29 -14.35 2.94 -8.57
N VAL A 30 -14.83 2.27 -7.51
CA VAL A 30 -16.26 1.94 -7.38
C VAL A 30 -17.10 3.21 -7.35
N GLY A 31 -16.71 4.21 -6.55
CA GLY A 31 -17.39 5.51 -6.51
C GLY A 31 -17.47 6.16 -7.89
N HIS A 32 -16.35 6.21 -8.61
CA HIS A 32 -16.31 6.78 -9.96
C HIS A 32 -17.23 6.05 -10.95
N VAL A 33 -17.29 4.71 -10.92
CA VAL A 33 -18.18 3.94 -11.80
C VAL A 33 -19.65 4.21 -11.45
N LEU A 34 -19.99 4.24 -10.16
CA LEU A 34 -21.36 4.53 -9.70
C LEU A 34 -21.79 5.96 -10.04
N ASP A 35 -20.93 6.96 -9.79
CA ASP A 35 -21.18 8.37 -10.11
C ASP A 35 -21.32 8.60 -11.62
N SER A 36 -20.67 7.76 -12.43
CA SER A 36 -20.77 7.78 -13.90
C SER A 36 -21.97 7.00 -14.43
N GLY A 37 -22.86 6.48 -13.55
CA GLY A 37 -24.08 5.78 -13.93
C GLY A 37 -23.95 4.29 -14.20
N GLY A 38 -22.74 3.71 -13.98
CA GLY A 38 -22.54 2.27 -14.02
C GLY A 38 -23.04 1.56 -12.76
N ALA A 39 -23.08 0.24 -12.77
CA ALA A 39 -23.45 -0.58 -11.63
C ALA A 39 -22.27 -1.41 -11.12
N VAL A 40 -22.05 -1.42 -9.80
CA VAL A 40 -21.01 -2.23 -9.17
C VAL A 40 -21.61 -3.00 -8.00
N ARG A 41 -21.28 -4.28 -7.92
CA ARG A 41 -21.57 -5.11 -6.74
C ARG A 41 -20.29 -5.74 -6.25
N ILE A 42 -19.99 -5.56 -4.96
CA ILE A 42 -18.74 -5.98 -4.35
C ILE A 42 -18.95 -7.30 -3.60
N PHE A 43 -18.06 -8.27 -3.82
CA PHE A 43 -18.04 -9.57 -3.15
C PHE A 43 -16.75 -9.67 -2.34
N ALA A 44 -16.87 -9.48 -1.01
CA ALA A 44 -15.71 -9.44 -0.10
C ALA A 44 -16.07 -10.04 1.27
N PRO A 45 -15.11 -10.56 2.04
CA PRO A 45 -15.32 -10.79 3.47
C PRO A 45 -15.69 -9.51 4.20
N THR A 46 -16.52 -9.60 5.22
CA THR A 46 -16.92 -8.47 6.06
C THR A 46 -16.60 -8.71 7.53
N VAL A 47 -16.49 -7.64 8.31
CA VAL A 47 -16.27 -7.64 9.77
C VAL A 47 -17.30 -6.74 10.46
N LYS A 48 -17.48 -6.92 11.78
CA LYS A 48 -18.45 -6.10 12.55
C LYS A 48 -18.08 -4.62 12.61
N ASN A 49 -16.76 -4.33 12.67
CA ASN A 49 -16.23 -2.96 12.80
C ASN A 49 -15.26 -2.71 11.64
N PRO A 50 -15.74 -2.33 10.47
CA PRO A 50 -14.87 -2.00 9.33
C PRO A 50 -14.07 -0.73 9.62
N GLN A 51 -12.86 -0.64 9.05
CA GLN A 51 -12.00 0.55 9.17
C GLN A 51 -12.24 1.57 8.05
N VAL A 52 -13.02 1.18 7.04
CA VAL A 52 -13.36 2.01 5.88
C VAL A 52 -14.86 1.94 5.62
N ASP A 53 -15.47 3.08 5.43
CA ASP A 53 -16.85 3.14 4.93
C ASP A 53 -16.87 2.66 3.48
N ALA A 54 -17.50 1.53 3.24
CA ALA A 54 -17.57 0.92 1.92
C ALA A 54 -18.41 1.75 0.95
N VAL A 55 -17.87 2.02 -0.24
CA VAL A 55 -18.63 2.61 -1.34
C VAL A 55 -19.28 1.49 -2.15
N GLY A 56 -20.58 1.55 -2.35
CA GLY A 56 -21.35 0.55 -3.08
C GLY A 56 -21.90 -0.61 -2.21
N GLU A 57 -22.63 -1.52 -2.84
CA GLU A 57 -23.24 -2.68 -2.18
C GLU A 57 -22.22 -3.80 -1.97
N VAL A 58 -21.93 -4.14 -0.71
CA VAL A 58 -21.03 -5.25 -0.35
C VAL A 58 -21.82 -6.50 -0.01
N ILE A 59 -21.60 -7.57 -0.76
CA ILE A 59 -22.11 -8.90 -0.50
C ILE A 59 -21.04 -9.68 0.28
N SER A 60 -21.38 -10.07 1.50
CA SER A 60 -20.45 -10.78 2.38
C SER A 60 -20.11 -12.18 1.87
N LEU A 61 -18.83 -12.48 1.75
CA LEU A 61 -18.33 -13.82 1.45
C LEU A 61 -18.12 -14.64 2.73
N PRO A 62 -18.47 -15.94 2.73
CA PRO A 62 -18.05 -16.86 3.78
C PRO A 62 -16.53 -16.81 3.95
N SER A 63 -16.04 -16.63 5.19
CA SER A 63 -14.62 -16.39 5.42
C SER A 63 -14.16 -16.81 6.80
N VAL A 64 -12.85 -17.06 6.95
CA VAL A 64 -12.19 -17.37 8.23
C VAL A 64 -11.13 -16.31 8.53
N ALA A 65 -10.96 -15.98 9.81
CA ALA A 65 -9.91 -15.06 10.25
C ALA A 65 -8.52 -15.67 10.03
N ILE A 66 -7.53 -14.84 9.67
CA ILE A 66 -6.14 -15.28 9.56
C ILE A 66 -5.57 -15.43 10.98
N PRO A 67 -5.02 -16.59 11.36
CA PRO A 67 -4.37 -16.77 12.65
C PRO A 67 -3.26 -15.74 12.88
N GLY A 68 -3.29 -15.04 14.03
CA GLY A 68 -2.32 -13.99 14.36
C GLY A 68 -2.52 -12.65 13.64
N ARG A 69 -3.49 -12.57 12.70
CA ARG A 69 -3.88 -11.35 11.97
C ARG A 69 -5.40 -11.32 11.77
N SER A 70 -6.13 -11.32 12.88
CA SER A 70 -7.60 -11.46 12.90
C SER A 70 -8.35 -10.30 12.22
N GLU A 71 -7.65 -9.19 11.97
CA GLU A 71 -8.16 -8.06 11.18
C GLU A 71 -8.34 -8.40 9.69
N TYR A 72 -7.67 -9.44 9.19
CA TYR A 72 -7.85 -9.97 7.85
C TYR A 72 -8.61 -11.29 7.85
N ARG A 73 -9.38 -11.53 6.81
CA ARG A 73 -10.13 -12.77 6.62
C ARG A 73 -9.83 -13.36 5.24
N ILE A 74 -9.77 -14.69 5.18
CA ILE A 74 -9.61 -15.43 3.92
C ILE A 74 -10.99 -15.84 3.44
N PRO A 75 -11.44 -15.41 2.25
CA PRO A 75 -12.68 -15.87 1.68
C PRO A 75 -12.60 -17.36 1.33
N LEU A 76 -13.58 -18.12 1.78
CA LEU A 76 -13.66 -19.56 1.52
C LEU A 76 -14.13 -19.88 0.10
N GLY A 77 -14.77 -18.90 -0.55
CA GLY A 77 -15.23 -19.00 -1.92
C GLY A 77 -16.56 -18.27 -2.15
N LEU A 78 -17.01 -18.34 -3.40
CA LEU A 78 -18.29 -17.80 -3.85
C LEU A 78 -19.34 -18.89 -3.76
N PHE A 79 -20.10 -18.95 -2.66
CA PHE A 79 -21.08 -19.99 -2.35
C PHE A 79 -22.39 -19.41 -1.82
N GLY A 80 -23.45 -20.25 -1.82
CA GLY A 80 -24.76 -19.93 -1.25
C GLY A 80 -25.32 -18.61 -1.80
N GLU A 81 -25.90 -17.79 -0.93
CA GLU A 81 -26.49 -16.50 -1.25
C GLU A 81 -25.55 -15.56 -2.05
N ALA A 82 -24.26 -15.55 -1.71
CA ALA A 82 -23.28 -14.72 -2.42
C ALA A 82 -23.15 -15.14 -3.89
N LYS A 83 -23.18 -16.44 -4.17
CA LYS A 83 -23.16 -16.98 -5.55
C LYS A 83 -24.46 -16.64 -6.28
N GLU A 84 -25.61 -16.80 -5.63
CA GLU A 84 -26.90 -16.47 -6.20
C GLU A 84 -26.97 -14.98 -6.58
N LYS A 85 -26.60 -14.08 -5.67
CA LYS A 85 -26.52 -12.64 -5.93
C LYS A 85 -25.52 -12.28 -7.03
N PHE A 86 -24.42 -13.01 -7.16
CA PHE A 86 -23.45 -12.83 -8.23
C PHE A 86 -24.05 -13.18 -9.60
N GLU A 87 -24.73 -14.33 -9.70
CA GLU A 87 -25.34 -14.80 -10.94
C GLU A 87 -26.57 -13.94 -11.30
N GLU A 88 -27.40 -13.52 -10.33
CA GLU A 88 -28.53 -12.63 -10.50
C GLU A 88 -28.13 -11.24 -11.02
N PHE A 89 -27.00 -10.71 -10.53
CA PHE A 89 -26.47 -9.42 -10.96
C PHE A 89 -26.09 -9.40 -12.46
N ARG A 90 -25.83 -10.56 -13.06
CA ARG A 90 -25.43 -10.72 -14.47
C ARG A 90 -24.34 -9.76 -14.88
N PRO A 91 -23.17 -9.81 -14.23
CA PRO A 91 -22.07 -8.90 -14.56
C PRO A 91 -21.66 -9.02 -16.02
N ASN A 92 -21.32 -7.89 -16.65
CA ASN A 92 -20.70 -7.87 -17.96
C ASN A 92 -19.19 -7.56 -17.90
N LEU A 93 -18.66 -7.35 -16.68
CA LEU A 93 -17.25 -7.30 -16.35
C LEU A 93 -17.04 -7.91 -14.95
N VAL A 94 -16.09 -8.83 -14.83
CA VAL A 94 -15.61 -9.32 -13.53
C VAL A 94 -14.27 -8.70 -13.25
N HIS A 95 -14.17 -8.01 -12.09
CA HIS A 95 -12.92 -7.44 -11.61
C HIS A 95 -12.46 -8.22 -10.38
N VAL A 96 -11.28 -8.83 -10.44
CA VAL A 96 -10.67 -9.55 -9.31
C VAL A 96 -9.47 -8.77 -8.78
N ALA A 97 -9.50 -8.45 -7.47
CA ALA A 97 -8.48 -7.63 -6.82
C ALA A 97 -7.62 -8.42 -5.80
N SER A 98 -7.87 -9.71 -5.65
CA SER A 98 -7.10 -10.61 -4.79
C SER A 98 -7.01 -12.01 -5.38
N PRO A 99 -5.90 -12.71 -5.21
CA PRO A 99 -5.74 -14.06 -5.70
C PRO A 99 -6.24 -15.08 -4.67
N ASP A 100 -7.55 -15.22 -4.54
CA ASP A 100 -8.18 -16.13 -3.60
C ASP A 100 -9.15 -17.10 -4.31
N ARG A 101 -9.78 -17.98 -3.52
CA ARG A 101 -10.69 -18.98 -4.06
C ARG A 101 -11.95 -18.37 -4.67
N ALA A 102 -12.49 -17.31 -4.06
CA ALA A 102 -13.68 -16.63 -4.58
C ALA A 102 -13.38 -15.97 -5.92
N SER A 103 -12.25 -15.27 -6.02
CA SER A 103 -11.74 -14.68 -7.26
C SER A 103 -11.56 -15.73 -8.36
N ARG A 104 -10.95 -16.87 -8.02
CA ARG A 104 -10.79 -17.96 -8.99
C ARG A 104 -12.14 -18.49 -9.51
N GLN A 105 -13.12 -18.67 -8.62
CA GLN A 105 -14.46 -19.12 -9.01
C GLN A 105 -15.17 -18.08 -9.90
N ALA A 106 -15.03 -16.78 -9.58
CA ALA A 106 -15.56 -15.70 -10.40
C ALA A 106 -14.91 -15.67 -11.82
N VAL A 107 -13.58 -15.84 -11.89
CA VAL A 107 -12.86 -15.96 -13.17
C VAL A 107 -13.33 -17.16 -13.97
N ASP A 108 -13.47 -18.33 -13.35
CA ASP A 108 -13.92 -19.55 -14.05
C ASP A 108 -15.38 -19.41 -14.52
N TRP A 109 -16.25 -18.76 -13.73
CA TRP A 109 -17.63 -18.43 -14.13
C TRP A 109 -17.65 -17.44 -15.31
N ALA A 110 -16.88 -16.37 -15.25
CA ALA A 110 -16.81 -15.35 -16.29
C ALA A 110 -16.38 -15.96 -17.64
N ARG A 111 -15.33 -16.78 -17.62
CA ARG A 111 -14.86 -17.48 -18.83
C ARG A 111 -15.92 -18.41 -19.44
N LYS A 112 -16.67 -19.13 -18.60
CA LYS A 112 -17.76 -20.02 -19.04
C LYS A 112 -18.89 -19.23 -19.69
N ASN A 113 -19.13 -18.00 -19.26
CA ASN A 113 -20.22 -17.14 -19.72
C ASN A 113 -19.78 -16.08 -20.75
N GLY A 114 -18.52 -16.11 -21.21
CA GLY A 114 -18.01 -15.15 -22.20
C GLY A 114 -17.87 -13.71 -21.64
N VAL A 115 -17.78 -13.56 -20.32
CA VAL A 115 -17.64 -12.25 -19.64
C VAL A 115 -16.15 -11.93 -19.50
N PRO A 116 -15.70 -10.71 -19.88
CA PRO A 116 -14.32 -10.30 -19.72
C PRO A 116 -13.95 -10.20 -18.23
N VAL A 117 -12.66 -10.49 -17.94
CA VAL A 117 -12.09 -10.44 -16.59
C VAL A 117 -10.94 -9.45 -16.57
N LEU A 118 -11.02 -8.47 -15.67
CA LEU A 118 -9.91 -7.61 -15.29
C LEU A 118 -9.33 -8.12 -13.96
N ALA A 119 -8.02 -8.33 -13.89
CA ALA A 119 -7.35 -8.60 -12.63
C ALA A 119 -6.45 -7.43 -12.24
N SER A 120 -6.58 -6.93 -11.00
CA SER A 120 -5.71 -5.88 -10.47
C SER A 120 -4.75 -6.44 -9.43
N VAL A 121 -3.45 -6.21 -9.66
CA VAL A 121 -2.40 -6.68 -8.78
C VAL A 121 -1.97 -5.58 -7.84
N HIS A 122 -2.26 -5.74 -6.55
CA HIS A 122 -1.98 -4.73 -5.51
C HIS A 122 -0.86 -5.13 -4.57
N THR A 123 -0.54 -6.43 -4.51
CA THR A 123 0.37 -7.01 -3.53
C THR A 123 1.17 -8.13 -4.15
N ARG A 124 2.44 -8.21 -3.78
CA ARG A 124 3.35 -9.28 -4.18
C ARG A 124 3.15 -10.51 -3.28
N PHE A 125 2.06 -11.22 -3.48
CA PHE A 125 1.70 -12.39 -2.66
C PHE A 125 2.73 -13.51 -2.74
N GLU A 126 3.45 -13.64 -3.85
CA GLU A 126 4.50 -14.65 -4.03
C GLU A 126 5.67 -14.47 -3.05
N THR A 127 5.89 -13.26 -2.54
CA THR A 127 6.98 -12.99 -1.60
C THR A 127 6.61 -13.26 -0.14
N TYR A 128 5.33 -13.44 0.18
CA TYR A 128 4.87 -13.63 1.55
C TYR A 128 5.48 -14.85 2.27
N PRO A 129 5.67 -16.01 1.60
CA PRO A 129 6.31 -17.16 2.24
C PRO A 129 7.67 -16.85 2.86
N ARG A 130 8.43 -15.88 2.33
CA ARG A 130 9.75 -15.47 2.87
C ARG A 130 9.65 -14.99 4.31
N TYR A 131 8.61 -14.22 4.66
CA TYR A 131 8.41 -13.66 6.00
C TYR A 131 8.03 -14.71 7.04
N TYR A 132 7.57 -15.87 6.59
CA TYR A 132 7.23 -17.01 7.45
C TYR A 132 8.28 -18.12 7.40
N LYS A 133 9.50 -17.85 6.90
CA LYS A 133 10.58 -18.83 6.71
C LYS A 133 10.20 -20.01 5.76
N LEU A 134 9.24 -19.78 4.89
CA LEU A 134 8.72 -20.73 3.89
C LEU A 134 9.10 -20.30 2.46
N GLY A 135 10.23 -19.60 2.28
CA GLY A 135 10.64 -19.06 0.97
C GLY A 135 10.76 -20.10 -0.15
N PHE A 136 10.97 -21.38 0.20
CA PHE A 136 10.98 -22.48 -0.77
C PHE A 136 9.63 -22.70 -1.48
N LEU A 137 8.52 -22.19 -0.93
CA LEU A 137 7.19 -22.25 -1.55
C LEU A 137 6.94 -21.13 -2.57
N GLU A 138 7.81 -20.13 -2.65
CA GLU A 138 7.64 -18.98 -3.56
C GLU A 138 7.42 -19.40 -5.02
N PRO A 139 8.19 -20.33 -5.61
CA PRO A 139 7.96 -20.78 -7.00
C PRO A 139 6.58 -21.42 -7.20
N ALA A 140 6.08 -22.13 -6.20
CA ALA A 140 4.76 -22.75 -6.25
C ALA A 140 3.64 -21.72 -6.18
N VAL A 141 3.78 -20.71 -5.31
CA VAL A 141 2.83 -19.59 -5.22
C VAL A 141 2.84 -18.78 -6.52
N GLU A 142 4.02 -18.49 -7.06
CA GLU A 142 4.16 -17.80 -8.35
C GLU A 142 3.48 -18.59 -9.49
N ALA A 143 3.69 -19.90 -9.57
CA ALA A 143 3.05 -20.74 -10.58
C ALA A 143 1.52 -20.76 -10.44
N TRP A 144 1.01 -20.76 -9.21
CA TRP A 144 -0.42 -20.69 -8.91
C TRP A 144 -1.02 -19.32 -9.31
N LEU A 145 -0.35 -18.22 -8.97
CA LEU A 145 -0.75 -16.87 -9.39
C LEU A 145 -0.77 -16.75 -10.92
N ARG A 146 0.27 -17.23 -11.57
CA ARG A 146 0.38 -17.24 -13.05
C ARG A 146 -0.78 -18.00 -13.67
N ALA A 147 -1.13 -19.18 -13.15
CA ALA A 147 -2.25 -19.97 -13.64
C ALA A 147 -3.60 -19.27 -13.47
N MET A 148 -3.75 -18.41 -12.49
CA MET A 148 -4.95 -17.58 -12.28
C MET A 148 -4.96 -16.37 -13.21
N TYR A 149 -3.89 -15.58 -13.21
CA TYR A 149 -3.82 -14.33 -13.95
C TYR A 149 -3.88 -14.51 -15.46
N ARG A 150 -3.30 -15.59 -16.01
CA ARG A 150 -3.41 -15.94 -17.44
C ARG A 150 -4.84 -16.24 -17.91
N LYS A 151 -5.77 -16.45 -17.00
CA LYS A 151 -7.20 -16.61 -17.32
C LYS A 151 -7.94 -15.29 -17.44
N ALA A 152 -7.38 -14.19 -16.94
CA ALA A 152 -7.96 -12.87 -17.09
C ALA A 152 -7.88 -12.41 -18.56
N SER A 153 -8.71 -11.44 -18.93
CA SER A 153 -8.65 -10.76 -20.23
C SER A 153 -7.53 -9.74 -20.28
N ALA A 154 -7.28 -9.07 -19.13
CA ALA A 154 -6.17 -8.13 -18.92
C ALA A 154 -5.77 -8.09 -17.44
N LEU A 155 -4.52 -7.71 -17.18
CA LEU A 155 -4.04 -7.32 -15.85
C LEU A 155 -3.84 -5.81 -15.79
N VAL A 156 -3.97 -5.26 -14.57
CA VAL A 156 -3.49 -3.91 -14.26
C VAL A 156 -2.59 -3.93 -13.02
N ALA A 157 -1.54 -3.13 -13.06
CA ALA A 157 -0.58 -2.98 -11.99
C ALA A 157 -0.43 -1.48 -11.62
N PRO A 158 -0.04 -1.15 -10.37
CA PRO A 158 -0.05 0.22 -9.92
C PRO A 158 1.15 1.06 -10.40
N SER A 159 2.19 0.44 -10.92
CA SER A 159 3.43 1.10 -11.32
C SER A 159 4.16 0.36 -12.44
N GLU A 160 5.01 1.06 -13.18
CA GLU A 160 5.86 0.46 -14.23
C GLU A 160 6.76 -0.64 -13.66
N GLY A 161 7.41 -0.39 -12.51
CA GLY A 161 8.23 -1.39 -11.86
C GLY A 161 7.46 -2.66 -11.49
N MET A 162 6.15 -2.55 -11.15
CA MET A 162 5.31 -3.72 -10.91
C MET A 162 4.93 -4.43 -12.23
N VAL A 163 4.70 -3.68 -13.31
CA VAL A 163 4.49 -4.25 -14.66
C VAL A 163 5.70 -5.08 -15.07
N ASP A 164 6.91 -4.57 -14.86
CA ASP A 164 8.16 -5.29 -15.21
C ASP A 164 8.33 -6.58 -14.41
N VAL A 165 8.01 -6.56 -13.12
CA VAL A 165 7.99 -7.77 -12.29
C VAL A 165 7.01 -8.80 -12.85
N LEU A 166 5.78 -8.40 -13.15
CA LEU A 166 4.75 -9.30 -13.66
C LEU A 166 5.10 -9.86 -15.05
N LYS A 167 5.72 -9.06 -15.92
CA LYS A 167 6.24 -9.51 -17.24
C LYS A 167 7.38 -10.51 -17.07
N THR A 168 8.34 -10.22 -16.20
CA THR A 168 9.48 -11.12 -15.90
C THR A 168 8.98 -12.47 -15.37
N GLN A 169 7.97 -12.44 -14.51
CA GLN A 169 7.32 -13.64 -13.98
C GLN A 169 6.33 -14.29 -14.97
N ARG A 170 6.15 -13.72 -16.17
CA ARG A 170 5.25 -14.20 -17.23
C ARG A 170 3.81 -14.39 -16.73
N MET A 171 3.34 -13.44 -15.88
CA MET A 171 2.00 -13.52 -15.27
C MET A 171 0.89 -13.32 -16.31
N HIS A 172 1.06 -12.37 -17.23
CA HIS A 172 0.13 -12.10 -18.33
C HIS A 172 0.85 -11.38 -19.49
N GLU A 173 0.25 -11.38 -20.69
CA GLU A 173 0.79 -10.68 -21.86
C GLU A 173 0.29 -9.23 -21.92
N ASP A 174 -1.00 -9.01 -21.63
CA ASP A 174 -1.62 -7.69 -21.59
C ASP A 174 -1.65 -7.17 -20.15
N ILE A 175 -0.77 -6.23 -19.84
CA ILE A 175 -0.64 -5.62 -18.51
C ILE A 175 -0.66 -4.10 -18.65
N GLY A 176 -1.76 -3.50 -18.23
CA GLY A 176 -1.93 -2.05 -18.16
C GLY A 176 -1.45 -1.45 -16.83
N ILE A 177 -1.34 -0.14 -16.82
CA ILE A 177 -1.00 0.62 -15.61
C ILE A 177 -2.28 1.25 -15.05
N TRP A 178 -2.57 0.99 -13.78
CA TRP A 178 -3.57 1.68 -12.99
C TRP A 178 -2.90 2.32 -11.78
N THR A 179 -2.41 3.54 -11.96
CA THR A 179 -1.70 4.31 -10.93
C THR A 179 -2.61 4.71 -9.77
N ARG A 180 -2.02 5.34 -8.76
CA ARG A 180 -2.73 5.93 -7.63
C ARG A 180 -2.73 7.45 -7.75
N GLY A 181 -3.83 8.06 -7.32
CA GLY A 181 -3.92 9.50 -7.14
C GLY A 181 -3.60 9.91 -5.71
N ILE A 182 -3.33 11.20 -5.52
CA ILE A 182 -3.14 11.84 -4.22
C ILE A 182 -4.18 12.94 -4.02
N ASP A 183 -4.69 13.06 -2.81
CA ASP A 183 -5.56 14.16 -2.42
C ASP A 183 -4.73 15.37 -2.00
N ARG A 184 -4.61 16.34 -2.90
CA ARG A 184 -3.84 17.57 -2.66
C ARG A 184 -4.51 18.54 -1.70
N SER A 185 -5.75 18.31 -1.31
CA SER A 185 -6.39 19.07 -0.22
C SER A 185 -5.93 18.61 1.16
N ILE A 186 -5.33 17.42 1.22
CA ILE A 186 -4.79 16.79 2.44
C ILE A 186 -3.26 16.87 2.44
N PHE A 187 -2.63 16.44 1.34
CA PHE A 187 -1.17 16.33 1.22
C PHE A 187 -0.61 17.48 0.39
N HIS A 188 -0.10 18.50 1.06
CA HIS A 188 0.55 19.67 0.45
C HIS A 188 1.51 20.34 1.44
N PRO A 189 2.53 21.08 1.00
CA PRO A 189 3.51 21.70 1.91
C PRO A 189 2.87 22.65 2.92
N GLY A 190 1.80 23.36 2.53
CA GLY A 190 1.07 24.28 3.41
C GLY A 190 0.30 23.61 4.56
N ALA A 191 0.27 22.27 4.63
CA ALA A 191 -0.27 21.54 5.78
C ALA A 191 0.72 21.46 6.97
N ARG A 192 1.98 21.92 6.80
CA ARG A 192 2.99 22.00 7.86
C ARG A 192 2.48 22.90 9.00
N ASP A 193 2.58 22.39 10.23
CA ASP A 193 2.08 23.04 11.43
C ASP A 193 3.17 23.09 12.51
N MET A 194 3.76 24.27 12.71
CA MET A 194 4.82 24.49 13.68
C MET A 194 4.29 24.47 15.13
N ALA A 195 3.04 24.85 15.37
CA ALA A 195 2.44 24.75 16.70
C ALA A 195 2.26 23.28 17.10
N TRP A 196 1.74 22.47 16.17
CA TRP A 196 1.62 21.04 16.38
C TRP A 196 2.99 20.36 16.59
N ARG A 197 4.07 20.77 15.88
CA ARG A 197 5.44 20.28 16.15
C ARG A 197 5.87 20.52 17.58
N ARG A 198 5.66 21.74 18.10
CA ARG A 198 5.99 22.08 19.49
C ARG A 198 5.18 21.25 20.49
N GLU A 199 3.91 20.99 20.22
CA GLU A 199 3.07 20.08 21.02
C GLU A 199 3.62 18.66 21.06
N GLN A 200 4.27 18.20 19.96
CA GLN A 200 4.97 16.91 19.92
C GLN A 200 6.37 16.96 20.55
N GLY A 201 6.79 18.09 21.13
CA GLY A 201 8.11 18.26 21.73
C GLY A 201 9.25 18.43 20.73
N ILE A 202 8.95 18.95 19.52
CA ILE A 202 9.93 19.25 18.47
C ILE A 202 10.14 20.76 18.45
N ALA A 203 11.38 21.20 18.65
CA ALA A 203 11.74 22.61 18.54
C ALA A 203 11.73 23.08 17.07
N ASP A 204 11.67 24.39 16.86
CA ASP A 204 11.50 24.97 15.53
C ASP A 204 12.74 24.74 14.62
N ASP A 205 13.91 24.68 15.23
CA ASP A 205 15.22 24.46 14.62
C ASP A 205 15.60 22.97 14.49
N GLU A 206 14.84 22.07 15.13
CA GLU A 206 15.11 20.62 15.02
C GLU A 206 14.65 20.06 13.66
N VAL A 207 15.46 19.23 13.08
CA VAL A 207 15.15 18.51 11.82
C VAL A 207 14.58 17.14 12.10
N VAL A 208 13.50 16.78 11.41
CA VAL A 208 12.72 15.56 11.66
C VAL A 208 12.83 14.58 10.50
N ILE A 209 13.36 13.40 10.78
CA ILE A 209 13.27 12.22 9.88
C ILE A 209 11.99 11.47 10.23
N SER A 210 11.11 11.26 9.24
CA SER A 210 9.85 10.56 9.45
C SER A 210 9.82 9.16 8.86
N PHE A 211 9.10 8.27 9.55
CA PHE A 211 8.56 7.02 9.03
C PHE A 211 7.03 7.16 8.92
N LEU A 212 6.46 6.68 7.84
CA LEU A 212 5.01 6.63 7.64
C LEU A 212 4.59 5.24 7.18
N GLY A 213 3.66 4.64 7.90
CA GLY A 213 3.07 3.37 7.48
C GLY A 213 2.66 2.46 8.64
N ARG A 214 2.13 1.29 8.27
CA ARG A 214 1.81 0.25 9.24
C ARG A 214 3.09 -0.29 9.88
N LEU A 215 3.12 -0.39 11.21
CA LEU A 215 4.27 -0.89 11.96
C LEU A 215 4.32 -2.42 11.93
N VAL A 216 4.87 -2.95 10.83
CA VAL A 216 5.13 -4.39 10.58
C VAL A 216 6.52 -4.56 10.01
N MET A 217 7.21 -5.65 10.34
CA MET A 217 8.62 -5.85 9.99
C MET A 217 8.90 -5.82 8.48
N GLU A 218 7.94 -6.27 7.66
CA GLU A 218 8.01 -6.24 6.20
C GLU A 218 8.11 -4.83 5.59
N LYS A 219 7.91 -3.77 6.40
CA LYS A 219 8.11 -2.37 5.99
C LYS A 219 9.53 -1.85 6.25
N GLY A 220 10.46 -2.74 6.66
CA GLY A 220 11.86 -2.40 6.89
C GLY A 220 12.10 -1.58 8.15
N LEU A 221 11.33 -1.84 9.22
CA LEU A 221 11.49 -1.15 10.50
C LEU A 221 12.87 -1.34 11.09
N ASP A 222 13.47 -2.50 10.90
CA ASP A 222 14.84 -2.84 11.29
C ASP A 222 15.86 -1.96 10.55
N ILE A 223 15.74 -1.85 9.24
CA ILE A 223 16.62 -0.99 8.42
C ILE A 223 16.45 0.47 8.79
N PHE A 224 15.22 0.92 9.06
CA PHE A 224 14.97 2.28 9.55
C PHE A 224 15.69 2.51 10.87
N ALA A 225 15.49 1.64 11.87
CA ALA A 225 16.10 1.78 13.19
C ALA A 225 17.63 1.78 13.12
N ASP A 226 18.22 0.85 12.36
CA ASP A 226 19.67 0.76 12.17
C ASP A 226 20.23 2.00 11.45
N THR A 227 19.49 2.58 10.49
CA THR A 227 19.84 3.83 9.84
C THR A 227 19.88 5.00 10.84
N ILE A 228 18.89 5.10 11.72
CA ILE A 228 18.87 6.12 12.78
C ILE A 228 20.02 5.94 13.76
N ILE A 229 20.32 4.70 14.15
CA ILE A 229 21.48 4.39 15.02
C ILE A 229 22.79 4.83 14.36
N GLU A 230 22.93 4.57 13.06
CA GLU A 230 24.15 4.97 12.31
C GLU A 230 24.26 6.50 12.18
N LEU A 231 23.17 7.23 11.95
CA LEU A 231 23.15 8.70 11.95
C LEU A 231 23.55 9.28 13.30
N ARG A 232 23.08 8.68 14.40
CA ARG A 232 23.48 9.08 15.78
C ARG A 232 24.96 8.86 16.03
N LYS A 233 25.54 7.74 15.59
CA LYS A 233 26.99 7.48 15.66
C LYS A 233 27.80 8.53 14.90
N ARG A 234 27.28 9.01 13.78
CA ARG A 234 27.89 10.07 12.96
C ARG A 234 27.62 11.47 13.52
N GLN A 235 26.94 11.59 14.66
CA GLN A 235 26.60 12.85 15.30
C GLN A 235 25.80 13.81 14.39
N VAL A 236 25.00 13.28 13.46
CA VAL A 236 24.07 14.07 12.64
C VAL A 236 22.87 14.46 13.50
N PRO A 237 22.62 15.77 13.75
CA PRO A 237 21.48 16.20 14.56
C PRO A 237 20.16 15.88 13.87
N HIS A 238 19.25 15.19 14.56
CA HIS A 238 17.90 14.90 14.05
C HIS A 238 16.96 14.42 15.14
N ARG A 239 15.67 14.62 14.91
CA ARG A 239 14.57 13.98 15.63
C ARG A 239 13.98 12.87 14.76
N VAL A 240 13.29 11.93 15.38
CA VAL A 240 12.60 10.85 14.67
C VAL A 240 11.12 10.94 14.98
N MET A 241 10.29 10.94 13.94
CA MET A 241 8.83 10.89 14.05
C MET A 241 8.29 9.66 13.32
N VAL A 242 7.47 8.87 14.01
CA VAL A 242 6.83 7.65 13.48
C VAL A 242 5.33 7.89 13.39
N ILE A 243 4.81 7.88 12.16
CA ILE A 243 3.39 8.09 11.85
C ILE A 243 2.78 6.74 11.45
N GLY A 244 1.91 6.22 12.29
CA GLY A 244 1.27 4.93 12.08
C GLY A 244 1.21 4.06 13.33
N ASP A 245 0.63 2.88 13.17
CA ASP A 245 0.51 1.89 14.24
C ASP A 245 0.59 0.47 13.67
N GLY A 246 0.77 -0.53 14.54
CA GLY A 246 0.82 -1.92 14.15
C GLY A 246 1.44 -2.84 15.20
N PRO A 247 1.43 -4.15 14.94
CA PRO A 247 1.88 -5.15 15.92
C PRO A 247 3.35 -5.05 16.32
N ALA A 248 4.20 -4.44 15.48
CA ALA A 248 5.61 -4.24 15.77
C ALA A 248 5.91 -2.92 16.54
N ARG A 249 4.88 -2.13 16.94
CA ARG A 249 5.07 -0.85 17.64
C ARG A 249 5.98 -0.97 18.85
N GLY A 250 5.70 -1.89 19.76
CA GLY A 250 6.48 -2.03 20.98
C GLY A 250 7.95 -2.42 20.74
N TRP A 251 8.23 -3.15 19.67
CA TRP A 251 9.60 -3.41 19.23
C TRP A 251 10.26 -2.13 18.69
N PHE A 252 9.54 -1.38 17.87
CA PHE A 252 10.06 -0.18 17.21
C PHE A 252 10.32 0.95 18.20
N GLU A 253 9.46 1.15 19.22
CA GLU A 253 9.69 2.09 20.33
C GLU A 253 10.98 1.77 21.11
N LYS A 254 11.25 0.48 21.36
CA LYS A 254 12.50 0.05 22.01
C LYS A 254 13.73 0.26 21.14
N ALA A 255 13.60 0.09 19.82
CA ALA A 255 14.69 0.29 18.88
C ALA A 255 15.01 1.78 18.63
N LEU A 256 14.05 2.68 18.86
CA LEU A 256 14.15 4.12 18.64
C LEU A 256 13.93 4.92 19.94
N PRO A 257 14.81 4.80 20.95
CA PRO A 257 14.66 5.57 22.18
C PRO A 257 14.66 7.07 21.87
N GLY A 258 13.68 7.81 22.43
CA GLY A 258 13.46 9.24 22.18
C GLY A 258 12.73 9.53 20.84
N GLY A 259 12.28 8.52 20.11
CA GLY A 259 11.41 8.70 18.95
C GLY A 259 10.00 9.17 19.34
N ILE A 260 9.40 9.97 18.50
CA ILE A 260 8.05 10.53 18.66
C ILE A 260 7.07 9.67 17.88
N PHE A 261 6.20 8.95 18.58
CA PHE A 261 5.23 8.02 17.98
C PHE A 261 3.83 8.67 18.05
N VAL A 262 3.42 9.32 16.96
CA VAL A 262 2.14 10.06 16.89
C VAL A 262 0.93 9.14 16.65
N GLY A 263 1.15 7.84 16.48
CA GLY A 263 0.09 6.85 16.27
C GLY A 263 -0.56 6.92 14.89
N LEU A 264 -1.71 6.28 14.76
CA LEU A 264 -2.48 6.27 13.52
C LEU A 264 -3.09 7.65 13.27
N GLN A 265 -2.77 8.24 12.14
CA GLN A 265 -3.34 9.50 11.67
C GLN A 265 -4.21 9.29 10.44
N ALA A 266 -5.19 10.16 10.19
CA ALA A 266 -6.08 10.07 9.04
C ALA A 266 -6.50 11.46 8.53
N GLY A 267 -6.89 11.55 7.26
CA GLY A 267 -7.37 12.79 6.66
C GLY A 267 -6.40 13.95 6.83
N LYS A 268 -6.89 15.11 7.24
CA LYS A 268 -6.08 16.33 7.43
C LYS A 268 -5.02 16.19 8.53
N ASP A 269 -5.28 15.39 9.57
CA ASP A 269 -4.28 15.15 10.63
C ASP A 269 -3.10 14.34 10.09
N LEU A 270 -3.33 13.39 9.17
CA LEU A 270 -2.26 12.70 8.48
C LEU A 270 -1.45 13.66 7.60
N GLY A 271 -2.13 14.50 6.80
CA GLY A 271 -1.46 15.50 5.96
C GLY A 271 -0.60 16.45 6.80
N ARG A 272 -1.13 16.95 7.93
CA ARG A 272 -0.42 17.78 8.92
C ARG A 272 0.83 17.07 9.46
N ALA A 273 0.67 15.84 9.93
CA ALA A 273 1.79 15.09 10.49
C ALA A 273 2.90 14.84 9.47
N VAL A 274 2.55 14.47 8.23
CA VAL A 274 3.52 14.24 7.15
C VAL A 274 4.20 15.55 6.77
N ALA A 275 3.46 16.63 6.51
CA ALA A 275 4.02 17.93 6.11
C ALA A 275 4.87 18.57 7.23
N SER A 276 4.67 18.16 8.49
CA SER A 276 5.45 18.65 9.64
C SER A 276 6.77 17.91 9.86
N ALA A 277 7.11 16.94 9.04
CA ALA A 277 8.46 16.37 8.94
C ALA A 277 9.35 17.19 7.99
N ASP A 278 10.64 16.83 7.92
CA ASP A 278 11.62 17.48 7.06
C ASP A 278 12.20 16.50 6.03
N ILE A 279 12.30 15.20 6.38
CA ILE A 279 12.74 14.12 5.48
C ILE A 279 11.82 12.91 5.68
N PHE A 280 11.53 12.23 4.58
CA PHE A 280 10.85 10.95 4.62
C PHE A 280 11.82 9.82 4.28
N LEU A 281 12.00 8.88 5.21
CA LEU A 281 12.84 7.68 5.04
C LEU A 281 11.95 6.45 4.85
N ASN A 282 12.04 5.82 3.67
CA ASN A 282 11.28 4.61 3.33
C ASN A 282 12.20 3.44 2.94
N PRO A 283 12.60 2.58 3.87
CA PRO A 283 13.42 1.41 3.57
C PRO A 283 12.62 0.20 3.05
N SER A 284 11.31 0.32 2.89
CA SER A 284 10.42 -0.76 2.45
C SER A 284 10.74 -1.24 1.05
N VAL A 285 10.84 -2.56 0.89
CA VAL A 285 11.02 -3.24 -0.41
C VAL A 285 9.75 -3.93 -0.92
N THR A 286 8.66 -3.85 -0.14
CA THR A 286 7.42 -4.58 -0.42
C THR A 286 6.35 -3.73 -1.10
N GLU A 287 6.61 -2.43 -1.25
CA GLU A 287 5.66 -1.52 -1.89
C GLU A 287 5.49 -1.83 -3.38
N THR A 288 4.26 -2.02 -3.82
CA THR A 288 3.93 -2.18 -5.25
C THR A 288 3.76 -0.84 -5.96
N PHE A 289 3.42 0.21 -5.20
CA PHE A 289 3.33 1.59 -5.68
C PHE A 289 4.06 2.58 -4.76
N GLY A 290 3.80 2.52 -3.44
CA GLY A 290 4.37 3.42 -2.45
C GLY A 290 3.52 4.66 -2.19
N ASN A 291 2.25 4.49 -1.82
CA ASN A 291 1.36 5.61 -1.49
C ASN A 291 1.99 6.57 -0.47
N VAL A 292 2.63 6.04 0.58
CA VAL A 292 3.30 6.84 1.61
C VAL A 292 4.45 7.69 1.05
N THR A 293 5.17 7.17 0.04
CA THR A 293 6.19 7.94 -0.68
C THR A 293 5.55 9.08 -1.46
N LEU A 294 4.45 8.81 -2.18
CA LEU A 294 3.71 9.84 -2.91
C LEU A 294 3.13 10.91 -1.96
N GLU A 295 2.62 10.51 -0.81
CA GLU A 295 2.10 11.39 0.24
C GLU A 295 3.19 12.32 0.78
N ALA A 296 4.39 11.80 1.07
CA ALA A 296 5.54 12.58 1.48
C ALA A 296 6.01 13.56 0.39
N MET A 297 6.14 13.10 -0.85
CA MET A 297 6.50 13.94 -2.01
C MET A 297 5.48 15.07 -2.24
N ALA A 298 4.18 14.78 -2.09
CA ALA A 298 3.12 15.79 -2.23
C ALA A 298 3.17 16.85 -1.12
N CYS A 299 3.67 16.49 0.07
CA CYS A 299 3.96 17.42 1.17
C CYS A 299 5.29 18.18 0.97
N GLY A 300 6.03 17.94 -0.10
CA GLY A 300 7.29 18.61 -0.40
C GLY A 300 8.51 18.04 0.33
N LEU A 301 8.40 16.87 0.94
CA LEU A 301 9.52 16.26 1.67
C LEU A 301 10.56 15.66 0.71
N PRO A 302 11.86 15.89 0.92
CA PRO A 302 12.91 15.06 0.37
C PRO A 302 12.70 13.60 0.79
N VAL A 303 12.82 12.68 -0.17
CA VAL A 303 12.61 11.25 0.05
C VAL A 303 13.93 10.51 -0.03
N VAL A 304 14.24 9.69 0.97
CA VAL A 304 15.29 8.67 0.90
C VAL A 304 14.61 7.30 0.96
N ALA A 305 14.71 6.53 -0.11
CA ALA A 305 13.98 5.28 -0.20
C ALA A 305 14.82 4.11 -0.75
N ALA A 306 14.42 2.90 -0.40
CA ALA A 306 14.95 1.71 -1.06
C ALA A 306 14.65 1.74 -2.57
N GLY A 307 15.64 1.46 -3.40
CA GLY A 307 15.48 1.28 -4.84
C GLY A 307 14.71 0.01 -5.17
N ALA A 308 13.44 -0.05 -4.75
CA ALA A 308 12.54 -1.17 -4.94
C ALA A 308 11.29 -0.73 -5.72
N THR A 309 10.49 -1.69 -6.16
CA THR A 309 9.40 -1.59 -7.14
C THR A 309 8.53 -0.32 -7.01
N GLY A 310 8.03 -0.02 -5.82
CA GLY A 310 7.13 1.12 -5.61
C GLY A 310 7.88 2.46 -5.64
N ALA A 311 8.89 2.62 -4.80
CA ALA A 311 9.65 3.88 -4.69
C ALA A 311 10.37 4.22 -6.00
N ALA A 312 10.94 3.23 -6.69
CA ALA A 312 11.63 3.43 -7.97
C ALA A 312 10.73 3.93 -9.11
N SER A 313 9.41 3.74 -8.98
CA SER A 313 8.44 4.26 -9.95
C SER A 313 7.99 5.70 -9.66
N LEU A 314 8.31 6.25 -8.49
CA LEU A 314 7.90 7.58 -8.04
C LEU A 314 9.07 8.55 -7.94
N VAL A 315 10.23 8.04 -7.49
CA VAL A 315 11.39 8.86 -7.17
C VAL A 315 12.36 8.86 -8.35
N THR A 316 12.64 10.03 -8.91
CA THR A 316 13.76 10.26 -9.83
C THR A 316 15.01 10.51 -9.00
N ASN A 317 15.94 9.52 -9.05
CA ASN A 317 17.14 9.56 -8.22
C ASN A 317 18.00 10.79 -8.48
N GLY A 318 18.27 11.56 -7.44
CA GLY A 318 19.06 12.79 -7.51
C GLY A 318 18.25 14.07 -7.84
N GLU A 319 16.96 13.95 -8.21
CA GLU A 319 16.08 15.08 -8.51
C GLU A 319 14.96 15.21 -7.46
N THR A 320 14.12 14.18 -7.33
CA THR A 320 12.96 14.22 -6.42
C THR A 320 13.20 13.43 -5.12
N GLY A 321 14.37 12.82 -4.98
CA GLY A 321 14.80 12.06 -3.80
C GLY A 321 16.03 11.22 -4.08
N ARG A 322 16.38 10.37 -3.11
CA ARG A 322 17.49 9.42 -3.22
C ARG A 322 16.98 7.99 -3.18
N LEU A 323 17.34 7.20 -4.20
CA LEU A 323 17.14 5.76 -4.22
C LEU A 323 18.45 5.07 -3.82
N VAL A 324 18.40 4.23 -2.79
CA VAL A 324 19.56 3.50 -2.28
C VAL A 324 19.36 1.99 -2.38
N PRO A 325 20.45 1.19 -2.47
CA PRO A 325 20.33 -0.26 -2.47
C PRO A 325 19.57 -0.79 -1.26
N PRO A 326 18.61 -1.70 -1.44
CA PRO A 326 17.80 -2.24 -0.35
C PRO A 326 18.63 -2.98 0.72
N GLY A 327 18.15 -2.93 1.97
CA GLY A 327 18.62 -3.79 3.05
C GLY A 327 20.00 -3.44 3.64
N LYS A 328 20.52 -2.24 3.39
CA LYS A 328 21.84 -1.79 3.85
C LYS A 328 21.74 -0.47 4.60
N PRO A 329 21.65 -0.46 5.94
CA PRO A 329 21.59 0.77 6.74
C PRO A 329 22.75 1.73 6.51
N ASP A 330 23.94 1.18 6.24
CA ASP A 330 25.18 1.92 5.97
C ASP A 330 25.13 2.80 4.71
N VAL A 331 24.25 2.49 3.76
CA VAL A 331 24.03 3.34 2.58
C VAL A 331 22.84 4.30 2.75
N PHE A 332 21.89 3.98 3.62
CA PHE A 332 20.78 4.89 3.94
C PHE A 332 21.24 6.09 4.77
N ALA A 333 22.11 5.87 5.77
CA ALA A 333 22.57 6.93 6.66
C ALA A 333 23.31 8.05 5.92
N PRO A 334 24.27 7.81 5.00
CA PRO A 334 24.84 8.87 4.19
C PRO A 334 23.83 9.63 3.33
N ALA A 335 22.89 8.91 2.70
CA ALA A 335 21.87 9.54 1.88
C ALA A 335 20.92 10.44 2.71
N CYS A 336 20.59 10.02 3.94
CA CYS A 336 19.84 10.86 4.87
C CYS A 336 20.66 12.07 5.32
N ALA A 337 21.94 11.91 5.66
CA ALA A 337 22.82 13.01 6.04
C ALA A 337 22.97 14.04 4.93
N GLU A 338 23.09 13.59 3.67
CA GLU A 338 23.10 14.48 2.50
C GLU A 338 21.78 15.24 2.35
N ALA A 339 20.66 14.57 2.53
CA ALA A 339 19.33 15.20 2.47
C ALA A 339 19.08 16.16 3.66
N LEU A 340 19.72 15.95 4.80
CA LEU A 340 19.67 16.83 5.98
C LEU A 340 20.57 18.05 5.85
N ALA A 341 21.63 17.99 5.05
CA ALA A 341 22.65 19.05 4.95
C ALA A 341 22.06 20.47 4.74
N PRO A 342 21.02 20.69 3.91
CA PRO A 342 20.40 22.00 3.76
C PRO A 342 19.73 22.58 5.02
N TYR A 343 19.43 21.72 6.00
CA TYR A 343 18.75 22.10 7.25
C TYR A 343 19.71 22.21 8.44
N CYS A 344 20.97 21.82 8.26
CA CYS A 344 21.99 21.77 9.31
C CYS A 344 23.09 22.84 9.08
N THR A 345 22.86 23.86 8.25
CA THR A 345 23.82 24.99 8.10
C THR A 345 23.69 25.87 9.32
N ASP A 346 24.78 25.92 10.12
CA ASP A 346 24.99 26.96 11.12
C ASP A 346 25.06 28.31 10.41
N ASP A 347 24.03 29.16 10.56
CA ASP A 347 24.10 30.60 10.37
C ASP A 347 24.33 31.33 11.70
#